data_9ec7353666a8e62c682925b120e67bba
#
_entry.id   9ec7353666a8e62c682925b120e67bba
#
_cell.length_a   1.000
_cell.length_b   1.000
_cell.length_c   1.000
_cell.angle_alpha   90.00
_cell.angle_beta   90.00
_cell.angle_gamma   90.00
#
_symmetry.space_group_name_H-M   'P 1'
#
loop_
_entity.id
_entity.type
_entity.pdbx_description
1 polymer ?
#
loop_
_entity_poly.entity_id
_entity_poly.type
_entity_poly.pdbx_seq_one_letter_code
_entity_poly.pdbx_strand_id
1 'polypeptide(L)'
;GGFYGHFKSNDDLIAETLASVFSGPGSALSLEDYAASYLTPKHRDNPAGGCPVAGLGSDTLRQAPQARAKMTAGMARVIDRLARGTPGRNEAEKRRAAVAGYAAMVGALVLSRVSDDPKLSRELLDDTRDWIAHTRR
;
A
#
# COMPACT_ATOMS: atom_id res chain seq x y z
N GLY A 1 -22.75 0.33 -12.22
CA GLY A 1 -22.68 -0.83 -11.36
C GLY A 1 -21.35 -1.01 -10.70
N GLY A 2 -21.27 -2.06 -9.89
CA GLY A 2 -20.07 -2.37 -9.12
C GLY A 2 -18.84 -2.62 -9.97
N PHE A 3 -19.02 -3.31 -11.09
CA PHE A 3 -17.90 -3.57 -11.99
C PHE A 3 -17.34 -2.26 -12.57
N TYR A 4 -18.21 -1.38 -13.00
CA TYR A 4 -17.80 -0.11 -13.60
C TYR A 4 -17.10 0.77 -12.55
N GLY A 5 -17.59 0.80 -11.32
CA GLY A 5 -16.97 1.56 -10.25
C GLY A 5 -15.60 1.00 -9.86
N HIS A 6 -15.48 -0.33 -9.82
CA HIS A 6 -14.22 -1.00 -9.55
C HIS A 6 -13.18 -0.70 -10.63
N PHE A 7 -13.60 -0.77 -11.90
CA PHE A 7 -12.71 -0.46 -13.02
C PHE A 7 -12.24 0.99 -12.98
N LYS A 8 -13.13 1.92 -12.64
CA LYS A 8 -12.79 3.33 -12.50
C LYS A 8 -11.78 3.57 -11.39
N SER A 9 -11.92 2.88 -10.24
CA SER A 9 -10.95 2.97 -9.14
C SER A 9 -9.57 2.48 -9.57
N ASN A 10 -9.50 1.39 -10.34
CA ASN A 10 -8.25 0.88 -10.88
C ASN A 10 -7.60 1.87 -11.83
N ASP A 11 -8.39 2.49 -12.71
CA ASP A 11 -7.89 3.50 -13.63
C ASP A 11 -7.33 4.71 -12.88
N ASP A 12 -8.03 5.16 -11.84
CA ASP A 12 -7.57 6.27 -11.01
C ASP A 12 -6.24 5.91 -10.32
N LEU A 13 -6.12 4.69 -9.80
CA LEU A 13 -4.90 4.26 -9.15
C LEU A 13 -3.73 4.12 -10.12
N ILE A 14 -3.99 3.65 -11.34
CA ILE A 14 -2.96 3.58 -12.38
C ILE A 14 -2.48 4.98 -12.78
N ALA A 15 -3.37 5.97 -12.82
CA ALA A 15 -3.02 7.33 -13.13
C ALA A 15 -2.18 8.00 -12.06
N GLU A 16 -2.27 7.53 -10.80
CA GLU A 16 -1.46 8.03 -9.69
C GLU A 16 -0.25 7.11 -9.47
N THR A 17 0.95 7.67 -9.34
CA THR A 17 2.10 6.86 -8.92
C THR A 17 1.97 6.52 -7.44
N LEU A 18 2.56 5.41 -7.01
CA LEU A 18 2.52 5.01 -5.61
C LEU A 18 3.16 6.06 -4.70
N ALA A 19 4.15 6.78 -5.20
CA ALA A 19 4.77 7.87 -4.46
C ALA A 19 3.83 9.06 -4.29
N SER A 20 3.05 9.41 -5.32
CA SER A 20 2.11 10.54 -5.23
C SER A 20 0.90 10.23 -4.37
N VAL A 21 0.48 8.98 -4.28
CA VAL A 21 -0.57 8.57 -3.32
C VAL A 21 -0.13 8.91 -1.90
N PHE A 22 1.14 8.74 -1.59
CA PHE A 22 1.72 9.06 -0.29
C PHE A 22 1.75 10.55 0.01
N SER A 23 1.87 11.39 -1.01
CA SER A 23 2.26 12.80 -0.85
C SER A 23 1.13 13.78 -0.61
N GLY A 24 -0.12 13.43 -0.85
CA GLY A 24 -1.18 14.41 -0.77
C GLY A 24 -2.57 13.85 -0.55
N PRO A 25 -3.57 14.73 -0.43
CA PRO A 25 -4.96 14.29 -0.30
C PRO A 25 -5.42 13.62 -1.58
N GLY A 26 -6.44 12.80 -1.46
CA GLY A 26 -6.98 12.09 -2.60
C GLY A 26 -8.25 11.35 -2.24
N SER A 27 -8.83 10.70 -3.25
CA SER A 27 -10.06 9.95 -3.11
C SER A 27 -9.83 8.68 -2.28
N ALA A 28 -10.92 8.04 -1.90
CA ALA A 28 -10.90 6.75 -1.22
C ALA A 28 -10.21 5.70 -2.10
N LEU A 29 -9.47 4.80 -1.45
CA LEU A 29 -8.77 3.70 -2.09
C LEU A 29 -9.23 2.38 -1.51
N SER A 30 -9.61 1.43 -2.36
CA SER A 30 -9.86 0.07 -1.91
C SER A 30 -8.54 -0.61 -1.55
N LEU A 31 -8.49 -1.29 -0.40
CA LEU A 31 -7.32 -2.03 0.02
C LEU A 31 -6.94 -3.10 -1.01
N GLU A 32 -7.94 -3.81 -1.56
CA GLU A 32 -7.72 -4.83 -2.58
C GLU A 32 -7.09 -4.24 -3.85
N ASP A 33 -7.63 -3.12 -4.35
CA ASP A 33 -7.11 -2.47 -5.56
C ASP A 33 -5.72 -1.90 -5.34
N TYR A 34 -5.48 -1.31 -4.17
CA TYR A 34 -4.18 -0.76 -3.84
C TYR A 34 -3.14 -1.88 -3.73
N ALA A 35 -3.49 -2.99 -3.09
CA ALA A 35 -2.60 -4.15 -3.00
C ALA A 35 -2.26 -4.73 -4.38
N ALA A 36 -3.23 -4.76 -5.29
CA ALA A 36 -3.02 -5.25 -6.65
C ALA A 36 -1.99 -4.43 -7.41
N SER A 37 -1.94 -3.12 -7.18
CA SER A 37 -0.95 -2.23 -7.81
C SER A 37 0.37 -2.18 -7.04
N TYR A 38 0.30 -2.34 -5.73
CA TYR A 38 1.46 -2.21 -4.84
C TYR A 38 2.34 -3.46 -4.86
N LEU A 39 1.72 -4.64 -4.77
CA LEU A 39 2.43 -5.91 -4.63
C LEU A 39 2.70 -6.52 -6.01
N THR A 40 3.60 -5.90 -6.75
CA THR A 40 3.97 -6.30 -8.12
C THR A 40 5.48 -6.37 -8.26
N PRO A 41 5.99 -7.22 -9.19
CA PRO A 41 7.41 -7.20 -9.53
C PRO A 41 7.89 -5.82 -10.00
N LYS A 42 7.06 -5.09 -10.71
CA LYS A 42 7.40 -3.75 -11.19
C LYS A 42 7.69 -2.80 -10.01
N HIS A 43 6.87 -2.82 -8.97
CA HIS A 43 7.11 -2.01 -7.78
C HIS A 43 8.34 -2.48 -7.02
N ARG A 44 8.49 -3.80 -6.85
CA ARG A 44 9.68 -4.39 -6.20
C ARG A 44 10.96 -3.93 -6.87
N ASP A 45 10.98 -3.92 -8.20
CA ASP A 45 12.21 -3.66 -8.98
C ASP A 45 12.48 -2.17 -9.20
N ASN A 46 11.61 -1.28 -8.72
CA ASN A 46 11.77 0.16 -8.87
C ASN A 46 11.66 0.87 -7.51
N PRO A 47 12.67 0.72 -6.62
CA PRO A 47 12.62 1.34 -5.29
C PRO A 47 12.53 2.87 -5.33
N ALA A 48 13.19 3.50 -6.28
CA ALA A 48 13.24 4.96 -6.35
C ALA A 48 11.90 5.59 -6.72
N GLY A 49 11.08 4.90 -7.53
CA GLY A 49 9.78 5.42 -7.98
C GLY A 49 8.59 4.88 -7.21
N GLY A 50 8.82 4.05 -6.19
CA GLY A 50 7.76 3.38 -5.47
C GLY A 50 7.35 4.08 -4.18
N CYS A 51 6.75 3.30 -3.28
CA CYS A 51 6.30 3.78 -1.97
C CYS A 51 7.49 4.25 -1.13
N PRO A 52 7.50 5.50 -0.66
CA PRO A 52 8.62 6.02 0.12
C PRO A 52 8.88 5.27 1.43
N VAL A 53 7.82 4.78 2.07
CA VAL A 53 7.96 4.04 3.33
C VAL A 53 8.75 2.75 3.12
N ALA A 54 8.44 2.00 2.06
CA ALA A 54 9.15 0.76 1.76
C ALA A 54 10.60 1.00 1.36
N GLY A 55 10.86 2.13 0.68
CA GLY A 55 12.22 2.46 0.23
C GLY A 55 13.07 3.14 1.28
N LEU A 56 12.48 4.02 2.10
CA LEU A 56 13.24 4.93 2.95
C LEU A 56 12.87 4.86 4.43
N GLY A 57 11.85 4.05 4.79
CA GLY A 57 11.32 4.06 6.16
C GLY A 57 12.37 3.83 7.24
N SER A 58 13.22 2.82 7.07
CA SER A 58 14.26 2.50 8.06
C SER A 58 15.30 3.61 8.19
N ASP A 59 15.66 4.23 7.08
CA ASP A 59 16.65 5.32 7.09
C ASP A 59 16.12 6.55 7.80
N THR A 60 14.81 6.75 7.79
CA THR A 60 14.15 7.90 8.42
C THR A 60 14.42 7.96 9.93
N LEU A 61 14.67 6.79 10.55
CA LEU A 61 14.99 6.72 11.98
C LEU A 61 16.31 7.43 12.33
N ARG A 62 17.20 7.59 11.36
CA ARG A 62 18.53 8.19 11.54
C ARG A 62 18.58 9.64 11.10
N GLN A 63 17.47 10.17 10.62
CA GLN A 63 17.41 11.52 10.07
C GLN A 63 16.81 12.49 11.08
N ALA A 64 16.75 13.76 10.68
CA ALA A 64 16.18 14.81 11.52
C ALA A 64 14.70 14.53 11.82
N PRO A 65 14.18 15.01 12.97
CA PRO A 65 12.78 14.78 13.35
C PRO A 65 11.78 15.22 12.28
N GLN A 66 12.09 16.23 11.48
CA GLN A 66 11.23 16.70 10.40
C GLN A 66 11.00 15.63 9.32
N ALA A 67 12.03 14.84 8.98
CA ALA A 67 11.90 13.77 8.00
C ALA A 67 10.97 12.68 8.52
N ARG A 68 11.09 12.34 9.79
CA ARG A 68 10.21 11.34 10.43
C ARG A 68 8.76 11.84 10.49
N ALA A 69 8.57 13.12 10.79
CA ALA A 69 7.25 13.73 10.82
C ALA A 69 6.57 13.69 9.44
N LYS A 70 7.32 13.98 8.37
CA LYS A 70 6.80 13.91 6.99
C LYS A 70 6.42 12.50 6.61
N MET A 71 7.23 11.52 6.99
CA MET A 71 6.95 10.11 6.74
C MET A 71 5.66 9.68 7.46
N THR A 72 5.52 10.07 8.73
CA THR A 72 4.32 9.78 9.53
C THR A 72 3.08 10.38 8.88
N ALA A 73 3.15 11.63 8.46
CA ALA A 73 2.02 12.31 7.82
C ALA A 73 1.61 11.61 6.52
N GLY A 74 2.58 11.17 5.72
CA GLY A 74 2.30 10.42 4.50
C GLY A 74 1.64 9.09 4.76
N MET A 75 2.14 8.33 5.74
CA MET A 75 1.50 7.07 6.15
C MET A 75 0.07 7.29 6.59
N ALA A 76 -0.17 8.32 7.40
CA ALA A 76 -1.51 8.64 7.88
C ALA A 76 -2.47 8.94 6.72
N ARG A 77 -2.00 9.67 5.71
CA ARG A 77 -2.83 9.98 4.53
C ARG A 77 -3.22 8.72 3.77
N VAL A 78 -2.28 7.80 3.54
CA VAL A 78 -2.58 6.56 2.84
C VAL A 78 -3.58 5.73 3.65
N ILE A 79 -3.36 5.59 4.95
CA ILE A 79 -4.25 4.82 5.82
C ILE A 79 -5.65 5.43 5.81
N ASP A 80 -5.78 6.75 5.87
CA ASP A 80 -7.08 7.42 5.82
C ASP A 80 -7.81 7.15 4.50
N ARG A 81 -7.10 7.21 3.37
CA ARG A 81 -7.69 6.91 2.07
C ARG A 81 -8.14 5.44 1.98
N LEU A 82 -7.33 4.53 2.48
CA LEU A 82 -7.67 3.10 2.51
C LEU A 82 -8.85 2.81 3.44
N ALA A 83 -8.88 3.46 4.61
CA ALA A 83 -10.01 3.26 5.53
C ALA A 83 -11.33 3.71 4.91
N ARG A 84 -11.32 4.82 4.15
CA ARG A 84 -12.53 5.30 3.49
C ARG A 84 -12.99 4.39 2.37
N GLY A 85 -12.08 3.70 1.67
CA GLY A 85 -12.40 2.86 0.53
C GLY A 85 -12.50 1.37 0.83
N THR A 86 -12.37 0.96 2.09
CA THR A 86 -12.33 -0.45 2.47
C THR A 86 -13.62 -0.82 3.20
N PRO A 87 -14.22 -1.98 2.87
CA PRO A 87 -15.45 -2.40 3.56
C PRO A 87 -15.21 -2.68 5.05
N GLY A 88 -16.25 -2.45 5.84
CA GLY A 88 -16.27 -2.73 7.26
C GLY A 88 -17.59 -2.28 7.86
N ARG A 89 -17.94 -2.84 9.01
CA ARG A 89 -19.23 -2.56 9.66
C ARG A 89 -19.29 -1.18 10.32
N ASN A 90 -18.14 -0.64 10.66
CA ASN A 90 -18.02 0.68 11.29
C ASN A 90 -16.64 1.26 11.02
N GLU A 91 -16.45 2.50 11.41
CA GLU A 91 -15.19 3.22 11.14
C GLU A 91 -13.97 2.58 11.82
N ALA A 92 -14.15 2.06 13.04
CA ALA A 92 -13.06 1.41 13.75
C ALA A 92 -12.59 0.14 13.03
N GLU A 93 -13.51 -0.63 12.48
CA GLU A 93 -13.20 -1.85 11.74
C GLU A 93 -12.52 -1.53 10.41
N LYS A 94 -13.01 -0.53 9.70
CA LYS A 94 -12.37 -0.05 8.46
C LYS A 94 -10.94 0.44 8.73
N ARG A 95 -10.75 1.19 9.81
CA ARG A 95 -9.43 1.69 10.20
C ARG A 95 -8.48 0.56 10.51
N ARG A 96 -8.92 -0.42 11.27
CA ARG A 96 -8.12 -1.61 11.61
C ARG A 96 -7.66 -2.34 10.36
N ALA A 97 -8.56 -2.55 9.41
CA ALA A 97 -8.25 -3.23 8.15
C ALA A 97 -7.24 -2.44 7.33
N ALA A 98 -7.40 -1.13 7.26
CA ALA A 98 -6.47 -0.26 6.52
C ALA A 98 -5.08 -0.29 7.12
N VAL A 99 -4.97 -0.18 8.45
CA VAL A 99 -3.68 -0.20 9.15
C VAL A 99 -2.98 -1.54 8.95
N ALA A 100 -3.68 -2.65 9.21
CA ALA A 100 -3.09 -3.99 9.11
C ALA A 100 -2.76 -4.35 7.66
N GLY A 101 -3.64 -4.02 6.73
CA GLY A 101 -3.42 -4.29 5.32
C GLY A 101 -2.24 -3.50 4.76
N TYR A 102 -2.14 -2.23 5.11
CA TYR A 102 -1.02 -1.40 4.68
C TYR A 102 0.30 -1.93 5.24
N ALA A 103 0.33 -2.28 6.53
CA ALA A 103 1.51 -2.87 7.15
C ALA A 103 1.94 -4.17 6.45
N ALA A 104 0.97 -5.02 6.11
CA ALA A 104 1.25 -6.27 5.39
C ALA A 104 1.84 -5.98 4.00
N MET A 105 1.30 -5.00 3.29
CA MET A 105 1.81 -4.63 1.96
C MET A 105 3.24 -4.12 2.02
N VAL A 106 3.53 -3.20 2.92
CA VAL A 106 4.88 -2.65 3.08
C VAL A 106 5.85 -3.76 3.47
N GLY A 107 5.46 -4.60 4.44
CA GLY A 107 6.28 -5.72 4.87
C GLY A 107 6.59 -6.69 3.75
N ALA A 108 5.57 -7.08 2.98
CA ALA A 108 5.74 -8.01 1.86
C ALA A 108 6.66 -7.43 0.78
N LEU A 109 6.51 -6.15 0.47
CA LEU A 109 7.36 -5.50 -0.53
C LEU A 109 8.82 -5.47 -0.08
N VAL A 110 9.07 -5.06 1.16
CA VAL A 110 10.43 -5.01 1.70
C VAL A 110 11.05 -6.41 1.71
N LEU A 111 10.31 -7.41 2.19
CA LEU A 111 10.80 -8.79 2.22
C LEU A 111 11.08 -9.33 0.82
N SER A 112 10.24 -8.98 -0.16
CA SER A 112 10.45 -9.41 -1.54
C SER A 112 11.73 -8.83 -2.14
N ARG A 113 12.13 -7.63 -1.73
CA ARG A 113 13.36 -6.98 -2.16
C ARG A 113 14.59 -7.57 -1.47
N VAL A 114 14.44 -7.98 -0.21
CA VAL A 114 15.55 -8.56 0.58
C VAL A 114 15.86 -9.98 0.12
N SER A 115 14.87 -10.74 -0.32
CA SER A 115 15.06 -12.13 -0.72
C SER A 115 15.90 -12.25 -1.99
N ASP A 116 16.95 -13.09 -1.94
CA ASP A 116 17.73 -13.44 -3.13
C ASP A 116 17.17 -14.70 -3.82
N ASP A 117 16.10 -15.26 -3.31
CA ASP A 117 15.39 -16.38 -3.93
C ASP A 117 14.22 -15.83 -4.74
N PRO A 118 14.26 -15.92 -6.08
CA PRO A 118 13.18 -15.36 -6.91
C PRO A 118 11.81 -16.00 -6.64
N LYS A 119 11.78 -17.27 -6.29
CA LYS A 119 10.52 -17.95 -5.98
C LYS A 119 9.91 -17.42 -4.69
N LEU A 120 10.70 -17.29 -3.63
CA LEU A 120 10.21 -16.75 -2.37
C LEU A 120 9.79 -15.28 -2.53
N SER A 121 10.57 -14.51 -3.26
CA SER A 121 10.25 -13.10 -3.55
C SER A 121 8.87 -12.99 -4.20
N ARG A 122 8.58 -13.85 -5.18
CA ARG A 122 7.29 -13.86 -5.87
C ARG A 122 6.16 -14.31 -4.96
N GLU A 123 6.40 -15.33 -4.14
CA GLU A 123 5.41 -15.79 -3.16
C GLU A 123 5.02 -14.69 -2.19
N LEU A 124 5.99 -13.91 -1.70
CA LEU A 124 5.73 -12.80 -0.78
C LEU A 124 4.77 -11.78 -1.40
N LEU A 125 4.95 -11.46 -2.68
CA LEU A 125 4.07 -10.53 -3.37
C LEU A 125 2.68 -11.15 -3.64
N ASP A 126 2.66 -12.32 -4.24
CA ASP A 126 1.42 -12.94 -4.71
C ASP A 126 0.54 -13.40 -3.55
N ASP A 127 1.11 -14.07 -2.57
CA ASP A 127 0.35 -14.62 -1.46
C ASP A 127 -0.21 -13.53 -0.56
N THR A 128 0.56 -12.48 -0.32
CA THR A 128 0.07 -11.34 0.46
C THR A 128 -1.07 -10.64 -0.26
N ARG A 129 -0.93 -10.42 -1.56
CA ARG A 129 -2.00 -9.82 -2.37
C ARG A 129 -3.27 -10.65 -2.31
N ASP A 130 -3.15 -11.96 -2.49
CA ASP A 130 -4.29 -12.88 -2.46
C ASP A 130 -4.93 -12.91 -1.08
N TRP A 131 -4.14 -12.94 -0.02
CA TRP A 131 -4.66 -12.91 1.35
C TRP A 131 -5.49 -11.66 1.60
N ILE A 132 -4.99 -10.50 1.19
CA ILE A 132 -5.71 -9.23 1.33
C ILE A 132 -7.04 -9.31 0.56
N ALA A 133 -7.04 -9.79 -0.68
CA ALA A 133 -8.23 -9.87 -1.51
C ALA A 133 -9.29 -10.80 -0.92
N HIS A 134 -8.90 -11.94 -0.36
CA HIS A 134 -9.85 -12.97 0.10
C HIS A 134 -10.27 -12.79 1.55
N THR A 135 -9.40 -12.30 2.42
CA THR A 135 -9.70 -12.13 3.84
C THR A 135 -10.75 -11.07 4.11
N ARG A 136 -10.96 -10.20 3.15
CA ARG A 136 -11.86 -9.06 3.30
C ARG A 136 -13.31 -9.35 2.87
N ARG A 137 -13.57 -10.55 2.45
CA ARG A 137 -14.92 -10.92 1.96
C ARG A 137 -15.75 -11.59 3.04
#